data_97cec3eec18385c7e76532c98863bcea
#
_entry.id   97cec3eec18385c7e76532c98863bcea
#
_cell.length_a   1.000
_cell.length_b   1.000
_cell.length_c   1.000
_cell.angle_alpha   90.00
_cell.angle_beta   90.00
_cell.angle_gamma   90.00
#
_symmetry.space_group_name_H-M   'P 1'
#
loop_
_entity.id
_entity.type
_entity.pdbx_description
1 polymer ?
#
loop_
_entity_poly.entity_id
_entity_poly.type
_entity_poly.pdbx_seq_one_letter_code
_entity_poly.pdbx_strand_id
1 'polypeptide(L)'
;AHSENLAESGVNVVVGLRKGSAHWAKASEFAATHDNFKVMEVEEAAKAGDVVMMLVPDELCADIYNKQVAPYMTEGKALAFAHGFNIHFKTITAPKNVDVIMIAPKGPGHIVRRLYTEGEGCPSLICVEQDYTGKAKDIALAYASGIGAGRAGILQTTFKEETETDLFGEQAVLCGGVSE
;
A
#
# COMPACT_ATOMS: atom_id res chain seq x y z
N ALA A 1 8.28 -3.72 4.67
CA ALA A 1 7.38 -3.60 5.82
C ALA A 1 6.01 -4.21 5.51
N HIS A 2 5.15 -3.58 4.68
CA HIS A 2 3.80 -4.08 4.42
C HIS A 2 3.79 -5.56 4.02
N SER A 3 4.56 -5.94 3.02
CA SER A 3 4.61 -7.30 2.49
C SER A 3 5.07 -8.34 3.52
N GLU A 4 6.08 -8.02 4.31
CA GLU A 4 6.59 -8.89 5.37
C GLU A 4 5.56 -9.06 6.49
N ASN A 5 4.95 -7.95 6.96
CA ASN A 5 3.93 -7.99 8.01
C ASN A 5 2.70 -8.78 7.57
N LEU A 6 2.23 -8.58 6.34
CA LEU A 6 1.10 -9.33 5.78
C LEU A 6 1.40 -10.85 5.69
N ALA A 7 2.60 -11.21 5.22
CA ALA A 7 3.00 -12.61 5.13
C ALA A 7 3.04 -13.28 6.51
N GLU A 8 3.64 -12.63 7.50
CA GLU A 8 3.67 -13.12 8.89
C GLU A 8 2.28 -13.13 9.54
N SER A 9 1.33 -12.33 9.03
CA SER A 9 -0.09 -12.37 9.41
C SER A 9 -0.89 -13.44 8.67
N GLY A 10 -0.22 -14.29 7.85
CA GLY A 10 -0.84 -15.43 7.17
C GLY A 10 -1.44 -15.11 5.80
N VAL A 11 -1.23 -13.93 5.25
CA VAL A 11 -1.69 -13.55 3.91
C VAL A 11 -0.73 -14.07 2.84
N ASN A 12 -1.26 -14.54 1.72
CA ASN A 12 -0.43 -14.84 0.55
C ASN A 12 0.03 -13.53 -0.11
N VAL A 13 1.32 -13.32 -0.19
CA VAL A 13 1.92 -12.08 -0.67
C VAL A 13 2.77 -12.31 -1.91
N VAL A 14 2.57 -11.47 -2.90
CA VAL A 14 3.43 -11.40 -4.08
C VAL A 14 4.03 -9.99 -4.17
N VAL A 15 5.33 -9.89 -4.22
CA VAL A 15 6.05 -8.63 -4.35
C VAL A 15 6.51 -8.45 -5.79
N GLY A 16 5.96 -7.42 -6.45
CA GLY A 16 6.35 -7.02 -7.79
C GLY A 16 7.58 -6.11 -7.77
N LEU A 17 8.69 -6.56 -8.32
CA LEU A 17 9.94 -5.80 -8.38
C LEU A 17 10.54 -5.88 -9.79
N ARG A 18 11.30 -4.84 -10.14
CA ARG A 18 12.13 -4.88 -11.36
C ARG A 18 13.29 -5.85 -11.13
N LYS A 19 13.45 -6.78 -12.07
CA LYS A 19 14.56 -7.75 -12.05
C LYS A 19 15.91 -7.05 -11.95
N GLY A 20 16.75 -7.52 -11.03
CA GLY A 20 18.05 -6.90 -10.75
C GLY A 20 18.02 -5.63 -9.90
N SER A 21 16.86 -5.25 -9.34
CA SER A 21 16.80 -4.16 -8.36
C SER A 21 17.49 -4.55 -7.04
N ALA A 22 18.01 -3.57 -6.31
CA ALA A 22 18.65 -3.79 -5.00
C ALA A 22 17.72 -4.47 -3.98
N HIS A 23 16.40 -4.29 -4.14
CA HIS A 23 15.40 -4.88 -3.24
C HIS A 23 15.05 -6.33 -3.60
N TRP A 24 15.39 -6.80 -4.81
CA TRP A 24 15.09 -8.17 -5.25
C TRP A 24 15.77 -9.21 -4.37
N ALA A 25 17.06 -9.06 -4.08
CA ALA A 25 17.81 -9.99 -3.24
C ALA A 25 17.22 -10.09 -1.83
N LYS A 26 16.97 -8.95 -1.18
CA LYS A 26 16.37 -8.90 0.15
C LYS A 26 14.99 -9.55 0.21
N ALA A 27 14.13 -9.28 -0.79
CA ALA A 27 12.81 -9.88 -0.85
C ALA A 27 12.88 -11.41 -1.11
N SER A 28 13.86 -11.86 -1.90
CA SER A 28 14.09 -13.29 -2.15
C SER A 28 14.61 -14.03 -0.92
N GLU A 29 15.43 -13.40 -0.08
CA GLU A 29 15.85 -13.95 1.21
C GLU A 29 14.65 -14.19 2.14
N PHE A 30 13.74 -13.22 2.22
CA PHE A 30 12.51 -13.39 3.00
C PHE A 30 11.62 -14.49 2.42
N ALA A 31 11.48 -14.55 1.09
CA ALA A 31 10.71 -15.60 0.40
C ALA A 31 11.25 -17.01 0.66
N ALA A 32 12.55 -17.18 0.86
CA ALA A 32 13.16 -18.47 1.14
C ALA A 32 12.71 -19.08 2.49
N THR A 33 12.18 -18.27 3.39
CA THR A 33 11.73 -18.69 4.72
C THR A 33 10.21 -18.62 4.91
N HIS A 34 9.47 -18.18 3.90
CA HIS A 34 8.01 -17.96 3.98
C HIS A 34 7.35 -18.47 2.69
N ASP A 35 6.71 -19.63 2.74
CA ASP A 35 6.07 -20.27 1.59
C ASP A 35 4.93 -19.43 0.97
N ASN A 36 4.30 -18.57 1.78
CA ASN A 36 3.24 -17.66 1.37
C ASN A 36 3.75 -16.31 0.82
N PHE A 37 5.07 -16.18 0.59
CA PHE A 37 5.69 -14.97 0.06
C PHE A 37 6.45 -15.27 -1.23
N LYS A 38 6.16 -14.54 -2.32
CA LYS A 38 6.80 -14.72 -3.62
C LYS A 38 7.29 -13.40 -4.17
N VAL A 39 8.36 -13.46 -4.97
CA VAL A 39 8.92 -12.30 -5.70
C VAL A 39 8.78 -12.55 -7.19
N MET A 40 8.22 -11.60 -7.91
CA MET A 40 7.98 -11.67 -9.35
C MET A 40 8.27 -10.32 -10.01
N GLU A 41 8.25 -10.25 -11.33
CA GLU A 41 8.21 -8.99 -12.04
C GLU A 41 6.84 -8.30 -11.83
N VAL A 42 6.79 -6.97 -12.01
CA VAL A 42 5.62 -6.15 -11.65
C VAL A 42 4.35 -6.62 -12.35
N GLU A 43 4.44 -6.93 -13.64
CA GLU A 43 3.30 -7.40 -14.45
C GLU A 43 2.75 -8.73 -13.95
N GLU A 44 3.64 -9.68 -13.64
CA GLU A 44 3.26 -10.99 -13.12
C GLU A 44 2.60 -10.88 -11.74
N ALA A 45 3.15 -10.01 -10.88
CA ALA A 45 2.58 -9.73 -9.57
C ALA A 45 1.20 -9.08 -9.67
N ALA A 46 1.03 -8.08 -10.55
CA ALA A 46 -0.26 -7.44 -10.78
C ALA A 46 -1.32 -8.40 -11.33
N LYS A 47 -0.90 -9.35 -12.18
CA LYS A 47 -1.78 -10.40 -12.69
C LYS A 47 -2.21 -11.38 -11.60
N ALA A 48 -1.30 -11.76 -10.70
CA ALA A 48 -1.54 -12.76 -9.67
C ALA A 48 -2.33 -12.23 -8.46
N GLY A 49 -2.20 -10.94 -8.12
CA GLY A 49 -2.80 -10.38 -6.92
C GLY A 49 -4.29 -10.03 -7.10
N ASP A 50 -5.11 -10.29 -6.07
CA ASP A 50 -6.48 -9.80 -5.97
C ASP A 50 -6.52 -8.35 -5.46
N VAL A 51 -5.57 -8.00 -4.59
CA VAL A 51 -5.34 -6.64 -4.10
C VAL A 51 -3.97 -6.18 -4.58
N VAL A 52 -3.92 -5.13 -5.38
CA VAL A 52 -2.67 -4.55 -5.91
C VAL A 52 -2.37 -3.27 -5.15
N MET A 53 -1.38 -3.32 -4.26
CA MET A 53 -0.91 -2.18 -3.47
C MET A 53 0.24 -1.47 -4.18
N MET A 54 0.04 -0.20 -4.50
CA MET A 54 1.07 0.66 -5.09
C MET A 54 1.93 1.29 -3.99
N LEU A 55 3.20 0.85 -3.90
CA LEU A 55 4.19 1.33 -2.92
C LEU A 55 5.46 1.86 -3.62
N VAL A 56 5.27 2.58 -4.68
CA VAL A 56 6.33 3.23 -5.45
C VAL A 56 6.26 4.74 -5.25
N PRO A 57 7.36 5.49 -5.47
CA PRO A 57 7.34 6.95 -5.38
C PRO A 57 6.23 7.56 -6.24
N ASP A 58 5.57 8.61 -5.75
CA ASP A 58 4.38 9.19 -6.37
C ASP A 58 4.63 9.65 -7.81
N GLU A 59 5.80 10.21 -8.08
CA GLU A 59 6.22 10.67 -9.40
C GLU A 59 6.36 9.55 -10.43
N LEU A 60 6.58 8.31 -9.98
CA LEU A 60 6.70 7.13 -10.85
C LEU A 60 5.43 6.29 -10.89
N CYS A 61 4.51 6.53 -9.95
CA CYS A 61 3.36 5.68 -9.71
C CYS A 61 2.44 5.60 -10.93
N ALA A 62 2.11 6.74 -11.55
CA ALA A 62 1.25 6.78 -12.72
C ALA A 62 1.85 6.05 -13.92
N ASP A 63 3.15 6.20 -14.15
CA ASP A 63 3.87 5.55 -15.24
C ASP A 63 3.90 4.02 -15.08
N ILE A 64 4.23 3.54 -13.88
CA ILE A 64 4.26 2.12 -13.56
C ILE A 64 2.85 1.53 -13.63
N TYR A 65 1.86 2.23 -13.05
CA TYR A 65 0.48 1.82 -13.12
C TYR A 65 0.01 1.63 -14.57
N ASN A 66 0.13 2.66 -15.39
CA ASN A 66 -0.38 2.63 -16.76
C ASN A 66 0.31 1.57 -17.64
N LYS A 67 1.62 1.36 -17.45
CA LYS A 67 2.41 0.46 -18.32
C LYS A 67 2.36 -0.99 -17.85
N GLN A 68 2.34 -1.25 -16.52
CA GLN A 68 2.62 -2.57 -15.97
C GLN A 68 1.51 -3.13 -15.08
N VAL A 69 0.57 -2.31 -14.61
CA VAL A 69 -0.49 -2.72 -13.68
C VAL A 69 -1.88 -2.64 -14.31
N ALA A 70 -2.22 -1.52 -14.93
CA ALA A 70 -3.55 -1.26 -15.48
C ALA A 70 -4.10 -2.37 -16.41
N PRO A 71 -3.29 -2.99 -17.30
CA PRO A 71 -3.77 -4.07 -18.16
C PRO A 71 -4.25 -5.31 -17.39
N TYR A 72 -3.83 -5.47 -16.15
CA TYR A 72 -4.14 -6.62 -15.30
C TYR A 72 -5.14 -6.31 -14.19
N MET A 73 -5.64 -5.08 -14.12
CA MET A 73 -6.72 -4.67 -13.21
C MET A 73 -8.06 -5.16 -13.75
N THR A 74 -8.30 -6.45 -13.58
CA THR A 74 -9.54 -7.11 -14.00
C THR A 74 -10.67 -6.87 -13.00
N GLU A 75 -11.89 -7.17 -13.42
CA GLU A 75 -13.11 -7.02 -12.62
C GLU A 75 -12.99 -7.67 -11.22
N GLY A 76 -13.40 -6.93 -10.21
CA GLY A 76 -13.45 -7.39 -8.82
C GLY A 76 -12.13 -7.29 -8.05
N LYS A 77 -11.02 -6.90 -8.70
CA LYS A 77 -9.76 -6.62 -7.99
C LYS A 77 -9.85 -5.31 -7.20
N ALA A 78 -8.96 -5.15 -6.23
CA ALA A 78 -8.78 -3.90 -5.50
C ALA A 78 -7.44 -3.24 -5.86
N LEU A 79 -7.49 -1.96 -6.21
CA LEU A 79 -6.33 -1.09 -6.35
C LEU A 79 -6.14 -0.32 -5.06
N ALA A 80 -4.98 -0.47 -4.43
CA ALA A 80 -4.69 0.09 -3.12
C ALA A 80 -3.49 1.04 -3.15
N PHE A 81 -3.54 2.07 -2.32
CA PHE A 81 -2.50 3.07 -2.16
C PHE A 81 -2.15 3.27 -0.68
N ALA A 82 -0.93 3.71 -0.40
CA ALA A 82 -0.51 4.11 0.95
C ALA A 82 -0.55 5.63 1.16
N HIS A 83 -0.78 6.40 0.09
CA HIS A 83 -0.93 7.85 0.08
C HIS A 83 -1.93 8.25 -1.00
N GLY A 84 -2.69 9.33 -0.76
CA GLY A 84 -3.81 9.70 -1.63
C GLY A 84 -3.46 10.49 -2.89
N PHE A 85 -2.20 10.92 -3.07
CA PHE A 85 -1.75 11.85 -4.12
C PHE A 85 -2.27 11.49 -5.52
N ASN A 86 -1.98 10.29 -5.98
CA ASN A 86 -2.24 9.89 -7.36
C ASN A 86 -3.74 9.80 -7.71
N ILE A 87 -4.58 9.50 -6.75
CA ILE A 87 -6.04 9.47 -6.93
C ILE A 87 -6.62 10.89 -6.78
N HIS A 88 -6.20 11.63 -5.76
CA HIS A 88 -6.68 12.98 -5.49
C HIS A 88 -6.39 13.94 -6.66
N PHE A 89 -5.16 13.92 -7.19
CA PHE A 89 -4.76 14.74 -8.33
C PHE A 89 -5.06 14.11 -9.71
N LYS A 90 -5.73 12.95 -9.71
CA LYS A 90 -6.17 12.24 -10.94
C LYS A 90 -5.04 11.91 -11.92
N THR A 91 -3.84 11.67 -11.42
CA THR A 91 -2.71 11.16 -12.23
C THR A 91 -2.92 9.69 -12.59
N ILE A 92 -3.68 8.97 -11.76
CA ILE A 92 -4.17 7.62 -12.02
C ILE A 92 -5.70 7.63 -12.06
N THR A 93 -6.25 6.98 -13.09
CA THR A 93 -7.69 6.71 -13.20
C THR A 93 -7.91 5.20 -13.20
N ALA A 94 -8.55 4.70 -12.16
CA ALA A 94 -8.87 3.29 -12.05
C ALA A 94 -10.07 2.89 -12.92
N PRO A 95 -10.14 1.63 -13.41
CA PRO A 95 -11.34 1.10 -14.04
C PRO A 95 -12.54 1.16 -13.10
N LYS A 96 -13.74 1.29 -13.65
CA LYS A 96 -14.99 1.38 -12.84
C LYS A 96 -15.39 0.05 -12.18
N ASN A 97 -14.85 -1.04 -12.64
CA ASN A 97 -15.16 -2.41 -12.19
C ASN A 97 -14.14 -2.98 -11.20
N VAL A 98 -13.41 -2.11 -10.49
CA VAL A 98 -12.49 -2.49 -9.41
C VAL A 98 -12.78 -1.66 -8.17
N ASP A 99 -12.33 -2.13 -7.00
CA ASP A 99 -12.31 -1.31 -5.79
C ASP A 99 -11.11 -0.37 -5.81
N VAL A 100 -11.24 0.82 -5.21
CA VAL A 100 -10.11 1.75 -4.99
C VAL A 100 -10.09 2.12 -3.53
N ILE A 101 -9.01 1.75 -2.86
CA ILE A 101 -8.84 1.91 -1.42
C ILE A 101 -7.51 2.54 -1.06
N MET A 102 -7.42 3.07 0.13
CA MET A 102 -6.16 3.56 0.70
C MET A 102 -5.96 2.95 2.09
N ILE A 103 -4.73 2.56 2.37
CA ILE A 103 -4.26 2.17 3.69
C ILE A 103 -2.96 2.93 3.94
N ALA A 104 -3.03 3.97 4.76
CA ALA A 104 -1.94 4.92 5.01
C ALA A 104 -1.45 4.85 6.47
N PRO A 105 -0.48 3.99 6.79
CA PRO A 105 0.17 4.00 8.10
C PRO A 105 0.85 5.35 8.33
N LYS A 106 0.66 5.93 9.51
CA LYS A 106 1.25 7.22 9.88
C LYS A 106 2.63 7.02 10.54
N GLY A 107 3.56 6.52 9.72
CA GLY A 107 4.95 6.32 10.09
C GLY A 107 5.76 5.74 8.93
N PRO A 108 7.06 6.01 8.90
CA PRO A 108 7.95 5.48 7.86
C PRO A 108 8.02 3.95 7.93
N GLY A 109 8.26 3.31 6.78
CA GLY A 109 8.16 1.86 6.62
C GLY A 109 8.99 1.05 7.63
N HIS A 110 10.18 1.53 8.02
CA HIS A 110 11.01 0.85 9.03
C HIS A 110 10.38 0.89 10.43
N ILE A 111 9.64 1.94 10.77
CA ILE A 111 8.88 2.04 12.03
C ILE A 111 7.68 1.10 11.99
N VAL A 112 6.93 1.09 10.87
CA VAL A 112 5.81 0.14 10.69
C VAL A 112 6.28 -1.31 10.88
N ARG A 113 7.46 -1.65 10.35
CA ARG A 113 8.03 -3.00 10.52
C ARG A 113 8.46 -3.26 11.96
N ARG A 114 9.19 -2.34 12.57
CA ARG A 114 9.68 -2.48 13.95
C ARG A 114 8.54 -2.68 14.93
N LEU A 115 7.55 -1.79 14.92
CA LEU A 115 6.40 -1.87 15.81
C LEU A 115 5.65 -3.20 15.66
N TYR A 116 5.49 -3.67 14.42
CA TYR A 116 4.88 -4.97 14.17
C TYR A 116 5.65 -6.12 14.82
N THR A 117 6.99 -6.15 14.71
CA THR A 117 7.82 -7.20 15.29
C THR A 117 7.90 -7.13 16.81
N GLU A 118 7.68 -5.97 17.40
CA GLU A 118 7.57 -5.74 18.85
C GLU A 118 6.19 -6.09 19.41
N GLY A 119 5.25 -6.54 18.55
CA GLY A 119 3.88 -6.85 18.95
C GLY A 119 2.97 -5.62 19.07
N GLU A 120 3.47 -4.47 18.67
CA GLU A 120 2.75 -3.20 18.62
C GLU A 120 2.23 -2.92 17.20
N GLY A 121 1.71 -1.72 16.96
CA GLY A 121 1.20 -1.29 15.67
C GLY A 121 1.47 0.17 15.38
N CYS A 122 1.47 0.52 14.10
CA CYS A 122 1.46 1.90 13.65
C CYS A 122 0.03 2.32 13.33
N PRO A 123 -0.48 3.44 13.86
CA PRO A 123 -1.81 3.93 13.51
C PRO A 123 -1.93 4.12 12.00
N SER A 124 -3.08 3.76 11.44
CA SER A 124 -3.31 3.86 10.00
C SER A 124 -4.61 4.55 9.68
N LEU A 125 -4.61 5.34 8.62
CA LEU A 125 -5.82 5.83 7.99
C LEU A 125 -6.27 4.84 6.92
N ILE A 126 -7.58 4.68 6.77
CA ILE A 126 -8.17 3.94 5.65
C ILE A 126 -9.19 4.81 4.93
N CYS A 127 -9.31 4.61 3.63
CA CYS A 127 -10.32 5.26 2.81
C CYS A 127 -10.81 4.33 1.71
N VAL A 128 -12.06 4.50 1.31
CA VAL A 128 -12.66 3.87 0.13
C VAL A 128 -13.06 4.99 -0.84
N GLU A 129 -12.47 5.02 -2.01
CA GLU A 129 -12.81 5.93 -3.10
C GLU A 129 -13.87 5.32 -4.02
N GLN A 130 -13.71 4.03 -4.32
CA GLN A 130 -14.60 3.26 -5.18
C GLN A 130 -14.85 1.88 -4.57
N ASP A 131 -16.10 1.51 -4.42
CA ASP A 131 -16.54 0.22 -3.90
C ASP A 131 -17.40 -0.49 -4.95
N TYR A 132 -16.75 -1.22 -5.84
CA TYR A 132 -17.42 -1.99 -6.88
C TYR A 132 -17.95 -3.33 -6.34
N THR A 133 -17.15 -3.96 -5.47
CA THR A 133 -17.49 -5.30 -4.95
C THR A 133 -18.45 -5.28 -3.77
N GLY A 134 -18.67 -4.12 -3.13
CA GLY A 134 -19.36 -3.99 -1.84
C GLY A 134 -18.52 -4.48 -0.65
N LYS A 135 -17.21 -4.75 -0.84
CA LYS A 135 -16.29 -5.26 0.17
C LYS A 135 -15.03 -4.40 0.36
N ALA A 136 -14.94 -3.27 -0.34
CA ALA A 136 -13.73 -2.43 -0.33
C ALA A 136 -13.32 -2.01 1.08
N LYS A 137 -14.27 -1.67 1.95
CA LYS A 137 -13.99 -1.30 3.34
C LYS A 137 -13.45 -2.48 4.16
N ASP A 138 -14.01 -3.66 3.99
CA ASP A 138 -13.56 -4.86 4.71
C ASP A 138 -12.15 -5.27 4.27
N ILE A 139 -11.85 -5.13 2.97
CA ILE A 139 -10.50 -5.37 2.42
C ILE A 139 -9.50 -4.36 3.01
N ALA A 140 -9.85 -3.08 3.07
CA ALA A 140 -8.99 -2.05 3.66
C ALA A 140 -8.73 -2.29 5.15
N LEU A 141 -9.76 -2.68 5.91
CA LEU A 141 -9.64 -3.03 7.34
C LEU A 141 -8.79 -4.29 7.55
N ALA A 142 -9.01 -5.33 6.75
CA ALA A 142 -8.24 -6.56 6.81
C ALA A 142 -6.76 -6.31 6.50
N TYR A 143 -6.47 -5.52 5.47
CA TYR A 143 -5.11 -5.12 5.13
C TYR A 143 -4.44 -4.33 6.26
N ALA A 144 -5.11 -3.28 6.76
CA ALA A 144 -4.60 -2.46 7.86
C ALA A 144 -4.34 -3.31 9.13
N SER A 145 -5.23 -4.25 9.45
CA SER A 145 -5.05 -5.19 10.56
C SER A 145 -3.86 -6.11 10.32
N GLY A 146 -3.71 -6.63 9.11
CA GLY A 146 -2.61 -7.51 8.71
C GLY A 146 -1.23 -6.87 8.79
N ILE A 147 -1.12 -5.55 8.60
CA ILE A 147 0.14 -4.81 8.80
C ILE A 147 0.37 -4.40 10.27
N GLY A 148 -0.55 -4.72 11.18
CA GLY A 148 -0.44 -4.46 12.62
C GLY A 148 -1.20 -3.23 13.12
N ALA A 149 -1.83 -2.43 12.24
CA ALA A 149 -2.47 -1.18 12.63
C ALA A 149 -3.64 -1.36 13.62
N GLY A 150 -4.30 -2.52 13.61
CA GLY A 150 -5.38 -2.84 14.55
C GLY A 150 -4.96 -2.80 16.02
N ARG A 151 -3.66 -2.92 16.31
CA ARG A 151 -3.11 -2.84 17.68
C ARG A 151 -2.97 -1.40 18.18
N ALA A 152 -2.90 -0.42 17.27
CA ALA A 152 -2.72 1.00 17.60
C ALA A 152 -3.97 1.83 17.32
N GLY A 153 -4.65 1.55 16.21
CA GLY A 153 -5.88 2.22 15.80
C GLY A 153 -5.97 2.40 14.29
N ILE A 154 -7.20 2.27 13.77
CA ILE A 154 -7.53 2.47 12.37
C ILE A 154 -8.63 3.51 12.30
N LEU A 155 -8.39 4.60 11.59
CA LEU A 155 -9.34 5.70 11.41
C LEU A 155 -9.75 5.81 9.94
N GLN A 156 -11.02 6.08 9.71
CA GLN A 156 -11.53 6.31 8.36
C GLN A 156 -11.35 7.78 7.99
N THR A 157 -10.91 8.03 6.76
CA THR A 157 -10.71 9.36 6.18
C THR A 157 -11.15 9.39 4.71
N THR A 158 -10.80 10.44 3.98
CA THR A 158 -10.96 10.56 2.53
C THR A 158 -9.60 10.71 1.86
N PHE A 159 -9.50 10.40 0.57
CA PHE A 159 -8.27 10.62 -0.20
C PHE A 159 -7.84 12.09 -0.16
N LYS A 160 -8.80 13.00 -0.21
CA LYS A 160 -8.56 14.44 -0.13
C LYS A 160 -7.94 14.84 1.22
N GLU A 161 -8.60 14.48 2.32
CA GLU A 161 -8.15 14.85 3.67
C GLU A 161 -6.76 14.27 3.97
N GLU A 162 -6.54 13.01 3.64
CA GLU A 162 -5.23 12.37 3.84
C GLU A 162 -4.15 13.09 3.04
N THR A 163 -4.37 13.33 1.74
CA THR A 163 -3.38 13.97 0.87
C THR A 163 -3.06 15.39 1.33
N GLU A 164 -4.09 16.21 1.62
CA GLU A 164 -3.90 17.59 2.03
C GLU A 164 -3.21 17.72 3.40
N THR A 165 -3.56 16.87 4.36
CA THR A 165 -2.95 16.90 5.70
C THR A 165 -1.55 16.32 5.71
N ASP A 166 -1.28 15.28 4.94
CA ASP A 166 0.04 14.65 4.82
C ASP A 166 1.02 15.62 4.13
N LEU A 167 0.65 16.19 2.98
CA LEU A 167 1.47 17.20 2.30
C LEU A 167 1.69 18.45 3.16
N PHE A 168 0.67 18.91 3.88
CA PHE A 168 0.83 20.05 4.79
C PHE A 168 1.80 19.70 5.94
N GLY A 169 1.68 18.52 6.53
CA GLY A 169 2.59 18.05 7.56
C GLY A 169 4.03 17.96 7.07
N GLU A 170 4.25 17.42 5.87
CA GLU A 170 5.57 17.39 5.25
C GLU A 170 6.15 18.80 5.01
N GLN A 171 5.37 19.72 4.46
CA GLN A 171 5.82 21.09 4.22
C GLN A 171 6.06 21.88 5.51
N ALA A 172 5.14 21.78 6.47
CA ALA A 172 5.23 22.55 7.71
C ALA A 172 6.29 22.02 8.68
N VAL A 173 6.47 20.69 8.76
CA VAL A 173 7.32 20.04 9.76
C VAL A 173 8.65 19.61 9.16
N LEU A 174 8.65 18.92 8.02
CA LEU A 174 9.87 18.35 7.44
C LEU A 174 10.65 19.35 6.61
N CYS A 175 9.97 20.19 5.83
CA CYS A 175 10.62 21.17 4.94
C CYS A 175 10.74 22.55 5.59
N GLY A 176 9.74 23.02 6.31
CA GLY A 176 9.73 24.34 6.96
C GLY A 176 10.55 24.38 8.26
N GLY A 177 10.70 23.22 8.89
CA GLY A 177 11.33 23.09 10.19
C GLY A 177 10.49 23.74 11.31
N VAL A 178 10.30 23.05 12.43
CA VAL A 178 9.92 23.71 13.66
C VAL A 178 11.23 24.10 14.33
N SER A 179 11.70 25.31 14.09
CA SER A 179 12.78 25.90 14.89
C SER A 179 12.17 26.45 16.18
N GLU A 180 12.50 25.84 17.31
CA GLU A 180 12.33 26.49 18.59
C GLU A 180 13.31 27.67 18.73
#